data_66bdf0c240580f308fe4c364d0c7970c
#
_entry.id   66bdf0c240580f308fe4c364d0c7970c
#
_cell.length_a   1.000
_cell.length_b   1.000
_cell.length_c   1.000
_cell.angle_alpha   90.00
_cell.angle_beta   90.00
_cell.angle_gamma   90.00
#
_symmetry.space_group_name_H-M   'P 1'
#
loop_
_entity.id
_entity.type
_entity.pdbx_description
1 polymer ?
#
loop_
_entity_poly.entity_id
_entity_poly.type
_entity_poly.pdbx_seq_one_letter_code
_entity_poly.pdbx_strand_id
1 'polypeptide(L)'
;LGGKCADLGENLIGGCEETTTGILRLKAREKDGILPCPMMAVNDAKAKHYYDNKYGTGQSVWDAIMHTANLVVAGKTVVVAGYGWCGKGVAMRAKGLGANVIVTEIDPIKGIEAVFDGFRVMPMREAAKYGDFFVTVTGCKDVITKEHFPLMKDGAVLANAGHFDVEINVKDLEAMTVEPAYEVRKNITTYTMPDGKKINLLGEGRLVNLACGDGHPVEVMDLSFAMQFLAMKYLLEHKGELQNNLYVLPEELNTEIAALKLEAMGAGIDTLTPEQYAYLHAE
;
A
#
# COMPACT_ATOMS: atom_id res chain seq x y z
N LEU A 1 -5.50 -12.42 21.01
CA LEU A 1 -6.36 -12.11 22.16
C LEU A 1 -5.77 -12.70 23.43
N GLY A 2 -4.82 -12.05 24.03
CA GLY A 2 -4.26 -12.38 25.34
C GLY A 2 -4.63 -11.28 26.37
N GLY A 3 -4.61 -11.58 27.64
CA GLY A 3 -4.88 -10.61 28.71
C GLY A 3 -6.38 -10.37 28.95
N LYS A 4 -6.78 -9.12 29.19
CA LYS A 4 -8.15 -8.74 29.66
C LYS A 4 -9.31 -9.12 28.72
N CYS A 5 -9.05 -9.60 27.49
CA CYS A 5 -10.06 -9.98 26.50
C CYS A 5 -9.99 -11.47 26.13
N ALA A 6 -9.34 -12.32 26.93
CA ALA A 6 -9.22 -13.74 26.66
C ALA A 6 -10.60 -14.42 26.52
N ASP A 7 -11.52 -14.07 27.39
CA ASP A 7 -12.90 -14.60 27.44
C ASP A 7 -13.69 -14.31 26.16
N LEU A 8 -13.41 -13.20 25.47
CA LEU A 8 -14.01 -12.86 24.18
C LEU A 8 -13.48 -13.75 23.05
N GLY A 9 -12.26 -14.28 23.20
CA GLY A 9 -11.62 -15.19 22.24
C GLY A 9 -12.26 -16.56 22.15
N GLU A 10 -12.88 -17.04 23.22
CA GLU A 10 -13.50 -18.38 23.30
C GLU A 10 -14.69 -18.54 22.34
N ASN A 11 -15.35 -17.44 21.99
CA ASN A 11 -16.52 -17.43 21.09
C ASN A 11 -16.18 -16.90 19.69
N LEU A 12 -14.89 -16.66 19.41
CA LEU A 12 -14.45 -16.16 18.10
C LEU A 12 -14.54 -17.23 17.04
N ILE A 13 -15.39 -17.03 16.03
CA ILE A 13 -15.58 -17.97 14.91
C ILE A 13 -14.42 -17.89 13.93
N GLY A 14 -13.91 -16.70 13.68
CA GLY A 14 -12.81 -16.41 12.75
C GLY A 14 -12.53 -14.93 12.63
N GLY A 15 -11.65 -14.58 11.72
CA GLY A 15 -11.29 -13.18 11.44
C GLY A 15 -11.01 -12.93 9.97
N CYS A 16 -11.10 -11.66 9.56
CA CYS A 16 -10.84 -11.21 8.20
C CYS A 16 -9.74 -10.15 8.22
N GLU A 17 -8.67 -10.36 7.45
CA GLU A 17 -7.53 -9.45 7.40
C GLU A 17 -7.48 -8.71 6.07
N GLU A 18 -7.47 -7.37 6.15
CA GLU A 18 -7.51 -6.48 4.99
C GLU A 18 -6.12 -5.98 4.56
N THR A 19 -5.11 -6.15 5.39
CA THR A 19 -3.81 -5.50 5.21
C THR A 19 -2.71 -6.49 4.83
N THR A 20 -1.89 -6.16 3.83
CA THR A 20 -0.74 -6.99 3.42
C THR A 20 0.18 -7.34 4.61
N THR A 21 0.47 -6.37 5.48
CA THR A 21 1.31 -6.58 6.67
C THR A 21 0.68 -7.53 7.68
N GLY A 22 -0.65 -7.46 7.85
CA GLY A 22 -1.41 -8.40 8.69
C GLY A 22 -1.36 -9.81 8.12
N ILE A 23 -1.57 -9.97 6.81
CA ILE A 23 -1.46 -11.29 6.14
C ILE A 23 -0.08 -11.92 6.35
N LEU A 24 1.02 -11.15 6.22
CA LEU A 24 2.37 -11.68 6.47
C LEU A 24 2.53 -12.21 7.90
N ARG A 25 1.97 -11.51 8.89
CA ARG A 25 1.98 -11.94 10.30
C ARG A 25 1.11 -13.18 10.53
N LEU A 26 -0.06 -13.25 9.87
CA LEU A 26 -0.92 -14.43 9.94
C LEU A 26 -0.27 -15.66 9.32
N LYS A 27 0.40 -15.52 8.16
CA LYS A 27 1.20 -16.61 7.54
C LYS A 27 2.30 -17.12 8.46
N ALA A 28 2.99 -16.21 9.18
CA ALA A 28 3.99 -16.62 10.16
C ALA A 28 3.36 -17.41 11.33
N ARG A 29 2.24 -16.91 11.88
CA ARG A 29 1.51 -17.61 12.96
C ARG A 29 0.92 -18.94 12.54
N GLU A 30 0.43 -19.05 11.32
CA GLU A 30 -0.03 -20.31 10.73
C GLU A 30 1.09 -21.34 10.66
N LYS A 31 2.26 -20.92 10.12
CA LYS A 31 3.47 -21.77 10.05
C LYS A 31 3.91 -22.26 11.42
N ASP A 32 3.77 -21.44 12.45
CA ASP A 32 4.10 -21.78 13.83
C ASP A 32 2.99 -22.56 14.54
N GLY A 33 1.83 -22.82 13.89
CA GLY A 33 0.70 -23.54 14.46
C GLY A 33 -0.02 -22.81 15.60
N ILE A 34 0.07 -21.47 15.66
CA ILE A 34 -0.45 -20.66 16.77
C ILE A 34 -1.61 -19.73 16.36
N LEU A 35 -2.24 -19.96 15.20
CA LEU A 35 -3.48 -19.27 14.86
C LEU A 35 -4.61 -19.76 15.79
N PRO A 36 -5.34 -18.87 16.47
CA PRO A 36 -6.39 -19.26 17.43
C PRO A 36 -7.73 -19.57 16.77
N CYS A 37 -7.94 -19.17 15.52
CA CYS A 37 -9.18 -19.33 14.77
C CYS A 37 -8.90 -19.31 13.26
N PRO A 38 -9.84 -19.72 12.40
CA PRO A 38 -9.77 -19.52 10.95
C PRO A 38 -9.63 -18.04 10.60
N MET A 39 -8.77 -17.72 9.65
CA MET A 39 -8.56 -16.35 9.18
C MET A 39 -8.77 -16.26 7.67
N MET A 40 -9.49 -15.25 7.20
CA MET A 40 -9.71 -14.99 5.78
C MET A 40 -8.76 -13.89 5.30
N ALA A 41 -7.99 -14.19 4.25
CA ALA A 41 -7.04 -13.24 3.62
C ALA A 41 -7.77 -12.30 2.64
N VAL A 42 -8.58 -11.39 3.14
CA VAL A 42 -9.35 -10.45 2.31
C VAL A 42 -8.43 -9.56 1.47
N ASN A 43 -7.27 -9.17 2.01
CA ASN A 43 -6.29 -8.41 1.25
C ASN A 43 -5.87 -9.11 -0.05
N ASP A 44 -5.83 -10.44 -0.07
CA ASP A 44 -5.35 -11.22 -1.22
C ASP A 44 -6.47 -11.47 -2.25
N ALA A 45 -7.71 -11.04 -1.98
CA ALA A 45 -8.83 -11.09 -2.93
C ALA A 45 -8.61 -10.10 -4.08
N LYS A 46 -8.84 -10.53 -5.33
CA LYS A 46 -8.64 -9.70 -6.53
C LYS A 46 -9.51 -8.44 -6.50
N ALA A 47 -10.78 -8.57 -6.11
CA ALA A 47 -11.70 -7.45 -5.97
C ALA A 47 -11.27 -6.45 -4.87
N LYS A 48 -10.35 -6.82 -3.99
CA LYS A 48 -9.75 -5.92 -3.00
C LYS A 48 -8.45 -5.31 -3.52
N HIS A 49 -7.40 -6.10 -3.71
CA HIS A 49 -6.06 -5.52 -3.89
C HIS A 49 -5.82 -4.87 -5.26
N TYR A 50 -6.55 -5.25 -6.31
CA TYR A 50 -6.44 -4.57 -7.60
C TYR A 50 -6.99 -3.15 -7.55
N TYR A 51 -7.93 -2.87 -6.67
CA TYR A 51 -8.62 -1.57 -6.58
C TYR A 51 -8.15 -0.75 -5.38
N ASP A 52 -8.29 -1.26 -4.17
CA ASP A 52 -7.88 -0.61 -2.93
C ASP A 52 -6.38 -0.28 -2.92
N ASN A 53 -5.53 -1.30 -3.04
CA ASN A 53 -4.08 -1.10 -2.95
C ASN A 53 -3.54 -0.28 -4.13
N LYS A 54 -4.03 -0.49 -5.35
CA LYS A 54 -3.53 0.22 -6.53
C LYS A 54 -4.17 1.60 -6.69
N TYR A 55 -5.48 1.65 -6.86
CA TYR A 55 -6.17 2.91 -7.17
C TYR A 55 -6.42 3.74 -5.91
N GLY A 56 -6.83 3.11 -4.81
CA GLY A 56 -7.07 3.79 -3.53
C GLY A 56 -5.79 4.41 -2.98
N THR A 57 -4.74 3.61 -2.80
CA THR A 57 -3.44 4.10 -2.32
C THR A 57 -2.83 5.12 -3.28
N GLY A 58 -2.87 4.83 -4.60
CA GLY A 58 -2.33 5.75 -5.60
C GLY A 58 -2.96 7.13 -5.54
N GLN A 59 -4.28 7.22 -5.37
CA GLN A 59 -4.97 8.50 -5.26
C GLN A 59 -4.73 9.15 -3.90
N SER A 60 -5.04 8.47 -2.80
CA SER A 60 -5.03 9.04 -1.46
C SER A 60 -3.65 9.52 -1.01
N VAL A 61 -2.58 8.84 -1.43
CA VAL A 61 -1.19 9.28 -1.17
C VAL A 61 -0.90 10.62 -1.85
N TRP A 62 -1.29 10.78 -3.12
CA TRP A 62 -1.07 12.03 -3.82
C TRP A 62 -2.00 13.14 -3.36
N ASP A 63 -3.24 12.84 -3.00
CA ASP A 63 -4.14 13.81 -2.37
C ASP A 63 -3.52 14.36 -1.09
N ALA A 64 -3.02 13.49 -0.22
CA ALA A 64 -2.36 13.89 1.02
C ALA A 64 -1.08 14.71 0.79
N ILE A 65 -0.19 14.27 -0.11
CA ILE A 65 1.05 14.97 -0.41
C ILE A 65 0.77 16.35 -0.99
N MET A 66 -0.10 16.45 -1.99
CA MET A 66 -0.42 17.72 -2.64
C MET A 66 -1.13 18.68 -1.70
N HIS A 67 -2.10 18.20 -0.91
CA HIS A 67 -2.78 19.03 0.09
C HIS A 67 -1.81 19.56 1.15
N THR A 68 -0.95 18.68 1.68
CA THR A 68 -0.03 19.02 2.78
C THR A 68 1.11 19.91 2.32
N ALA A 69 1.80 19.53 1.24
CA ALA A 69 2.96 20.27 0.75
C ALA A 69 2.58 21.51 -0.07
N ASN A 70 1.46 21.46 -0.82
CA ASN A 70 1.03 22.49 -1.78
C ASN A 70 2.12 22.85 -2.79
N LEU A 71 2.80 21.82 -3.32
CA LEU A 71 3.87 21.94 -4.31
C LEU A 71 3.44 21.37 -5.65
N VAL A 72 3.97 21.94 -6.73
CA VAL A 72 3.77 21.42 -8.09
C VAL A 72 4.51 20.10 -8.22
N VAL A 73 3.81 19.06 -8.71
CA VAL A 73 4.36 17.72 -8.99
C VAL A 73 4.89 17.64 -10.43
N ALA A 74 4.24 18.32 -11.38
CA ALA A 74 4.64 18.31 -12.78
C ALA A 74 6.08 18.79 -12.98
N GLY A 75 6.84 18.04 -13.77
CA GLY A 75 8.26 18.29 -14.03
C GLY A 75 9.22 17.88 -12.92
N LYS A 76 8.71 17.52 -11.73
CA LYS A 76 9.52 17.04 -10.61
C LYS A 76 9.90 15.58 -10.78
N THR A 77 10.97 15.17 -10.12
CA THR A 77 11.36 13.76 -10.03
C THR A 77 10.74 13.13 -8.77
N VAL A 78 9.95 12.09 -8.97
CA VAL A 78 9.34 11.30 -7.89
C VAL A 78 10.04 9.96 -7.81
N VAL A 79 10.59 9.62 -6.66
CA VAL A 79 11.15 8.31 -6.36
C VAL A 79 10.10 7.49 -5.59
N VAL A 80 9.67 6.37 -6.16
CA VAL A 80 8.76 5.42 -5.53
C VAL A 80 9.56 4.19 -5.12
N ALA A 81 9.66 3.94 -3.82
CA ALA A 81 10.34 2.77 -3.31
C ALA A 81 9.35 1.62 -3.11
N GLY A 82 9.48 0.58 -3.93
CA GLY A 82 8.58 -0.56 -4.01
C GLY A 82 7.64 -0.49 -5.21
N TYR A 83 7.46 -1.64 -5.91
CA TYR A 83 6.60 -1.75 -7.08
C TYR A 83 5.58 -2.89 -6.94
N GLY A 84 5.06 -3.08 -5.71
CA GLY A 84 3.85 -3.86 -5.43
C GLY A 84 2.60 -3.10 -5.89
N TRP A 85 1.42 -3.59 -5.55
CA TRP A 85 0.15 -2.98 -5.97
C TRP A 85 0.05 -1.50 -5.58
N CYS A 86 0.40 -1.15 -4.35
CA CYS A 86 0.42 0.24 -3.90
C CYS A 86 1.44 1.09 -4.68
N GLY A 87 2.67 0.57 -4.84
CA GLY A 87 3.74 1.27 -5.58
C GLY A 87 3.39 1.54 -7.03
N LYS A 88 2.75 0.57 -7.71
CA LYS A 88 2.20 0.75 -9.07
C LYS A 88 1.19 1.89 -9.13
N GLY A 89 0.26 1.94 -8.17
CA GLY A 89 -0.73 3.01 -8.09
C GLY A 89 -0.09 4.38 -7.87
N VAL A 90 0.85 4.48 -6.92
CA VAL A 90 1.57 5.72 -6.61
C VAL A 90 2.38 6.20 -7.83
N ALA A 91 3.12 5.30 -8.49
CA ALA A 91 3.93 5.62 -9.67
C ALA A 91 3.06 6.07 -10.86
N MET A 92 1.97 5.35 -11.11
CA MET A 92 1.02 5.68 -12.18
C MET A 92 0.38 7.07 -11.96
N ARG A 93 -0.04 7.39 -10.74
CA ARG A 93 -0.60 8.70 -10.43
C ARG A 93 0.43 9.82 -10.52
N ALA A 94 1.66 9.59 -10.04
CA ALA A 94 2.75 10.55 -10.21
C ALA A 94 3.01 10.89 -11.69
N LYS A 95 3.06 9.85 -12.55
CA LYS A 95 3.19 10.00 -14.01
C LYS A 95 2.03 10.80 -14.59
N GLY A 96 0.79 10.51 -14.16
CA GLY A 96 -0.41 11.25 -14.57
C GLY A 96 -0.41 12.72 -14.14
N LEU A 97 0.26 13.05 -13.04
CA LEU A 97 0.48 14.43 -12.58
C LEU A 97 1.65 15.12 -13.30
N GLY A 98 2.30 14.47 -14.26
CA GLY A 98 3.39 15.02 -15.05
C GLY A 98 4.78 14.89 -14.42
N ALA A 99 4.95 14.02 -13.43
CA ALA A 99 6.25 13.76 -12.80
C ALA A 99 7.14 12.86 -13.66
N ASN A 100 8.46 13.02 -13.47
CA ASN A 100 9.47 12.05 -13.90
C ASN A 100 9.63 11.00 -12.82
N VAL A 101 9.14 9.77 -13.07
CA VAL A 101 9.11 8.73 -12.04
C VAL A 101 10.33 7.83 -12.11
N ILE A 102 10.94 7.60 -10.95
CA ILE A 102 11.98 6.58 -10.71
C ILE A 102 11.41 5.57 -9.72
N VAL A 103 11.56 4.29 -10.02
CA VAL A 103 11.18 3.19 -9.13
C VAL A 103 12.43 2.55 -8.55
N THR A 104 12.40 2.22 -7.27
CA THR A 104 13.42 1.36 -6.64
C THR A 104 12.75 0.07 -6.20
N GLU A 105 13.33 -1.08 -6.52
CA GLU A 105 12.76 -2.39 -6.26
C GLU A 105 13.87 -3.43 -6.05
N ILE A 106 13.58 -4.48 -5.29
CA ILE A 106 14.49 -5.61 -5.03
C ILE A 106 14.12 -6.87 -5.83
N ASP A 107 12.86 -6.97 -6.26
CA ASP A 107 12.35 -8.07 -7.07
C ASP A 107 12.61 -7.77 -8.55
N PRO A 108 13.45 -8.57 -9.25
CA PRO A 108 13.76 -8.31 -10.65
C PRO A 108 12.55 -8.42 -11.57
N ILE A 109 11.53 -9.22 -11.24
CA ILE A 109 10.30 -9.34 -12.04
C ILE A 109 9.52 -8.03 -11.97
N LYS A 110 9.34 -7.48 -10.79
CA LYS A 110 8.68 -6.16 -10.61
C LYS A 110 9.51 -5.02 -11.19
N GLY A 111 10.85 -5.14 -11.12
CA GLY A 111 11.75 -4.19 -11.75
C GLY A 111 11.57 -4.14 -13.27
N ILE A 112 11.46 -5.30 -13.94
CA ILE A 112 11.18 -5.38 -15.39
C ILE A 112 9.79 -4.83 -15.69
N GLU A 113 8.79 -5.16 -14.90
CA GLU A 113 7.43 -4.62 -15.05
C GLU A 113 7.44 -3.09 -14.99
N ALA A 114 8.14 -2.50 -14.01
CA ALA A 114 8.28 -1.06 -13.91
C ALA A 114 8.93 -0.43 -15.15
N VAL A 115 9.94 -1.09 -15.74
CA VAL A 115 10.58 -0.63 -16.98
C VAL A 115 9.59 -0.67 -18.16
N PHE A 116 8.78 -1.74 -18.28
CA PHE A 116 7.78 -1.84 -19.36
C PHE A 116 6.63 -0.86 -19.19
N ASP A 117 6.29 -0.47 -17.95
CA ASP A 117 5.35 0.62 -17.64
C ASP A 117 5.94 2.02 -17.96
N GLY A 118 7.20 2.07 -18.40
CA GLY A 118 7.90 3.28 -18.85
C GLY A 118 8.51 4.08 -17.71
N PHE A 119 8.90 3.43 -16.61
CA PHE A 119 9.61 4.05 -15.51
C PHE A 119 11.11 3.75 -15.56
N ARG A 120 11.91 4.68 -15.03
CA ARG A 120 13.32 4.41 -14.76
C ARG A 120 13.41 3.55 -13.50
N VAL A 121 14.30 2.54 -13.51
CA VAL A 121 14.55 1.70 -12.34
C VAL A 121 16.03 1.81 -11.97
N MET A 122 16.32 2.04 -10.69
CA MET A 122 17.68 2.11 -10.16
C MET A 122 17.70 1.88 -8.65
N PRO A 123 18.88 1.56 -8.05
CA PRO A 123 19.01 1.47 -6.60
C PRO A 123 18.71 2.80 -5.89
N MET A 124 18.19 2.74 -4.65
CA MET A 124 17.83 3.93 -3.85
C MET A 124 18.99 4.91 -3.71
N ARG A 125 20.22 4.43 -3.49
CA ARG A 125 21.41 5.28 -3.38
C ARG A 125 21.65 6.16 -4.61
N GLU A 126 21.25 5.67 -5.78
CA GLU A 126 21.34 6.43 -7.02
C GLU A 126 20.14 7.35 -7.18
N ALA A 127 18.94 6.83 -6.96
CA ALA A 127 17.68 7.59 -7.04
C ALA A 127 17.66 8.79 -6.10
N ALA A 128 18.29 8.67 -4.91
CA ALA A 128 18.38 9.75 -3.92
C ALA A 128 18.96 11.06 -4.48
N LYS A 129 19.85 10.98 -5.47
CA LYS A 129 20.46 12.16 -6.11
C LYS A 129 19.50 12.96 -7.01
N TYR A 130 18.41 12.34 -7.44
CA TYR A 130 17.50 12.89 -8.44
C TYR A 130 16.14 13.30 -7.87
N GLY A 131 15.72 12.67 -6.78
CA GLY A 131 14.38 12.83 -6.20
C GLY A 131 14.10 14.25 -5.67
N ASP A 132 12.94 14.78 -6.01
CA ASP A 132 12.31 15.93 -5.36
C ASP A 132 11.28 15.44 -4.35
N PHE A 133 10.57 14.35 -4.67
CA PHE A 133 9.68 13.63 -3.78
C PHE A 133 10.11 12.17 -3.66
N PHE A 134 10.00 11.63 -2.46
CA PHE A 134 10.25 10.22 -2.16
C PHE A 134 9.01 9.64 -1.48
N VAL A 135 8.49 8.55 -2.04
CA VAL A 135 7.36 7.83 -1.46
C VAL A 135 7.78 6.38 -1.21
N THR A 136 7.90 5.99 0.04
CA THR A 136 8.19 4.60 0.43
C THR A 136 6.90 3.82 0.55
N VAL A 137 6.86 2.59 0.00
CA VAL A 137 5.65 1.76 -0.08
C VAL A 137 6.00 0.28 -0.20
N THR A 138 7.04 -0.13 0.53
CA THR A 138 7.61 -1.48 0.46
C THR A 138 7.05 -2.44 1.49
N GLY A 139 6.55 -1.93 2.63
CA GLY A 139 6.23 -2.73 3.81
C GLY A 139 7.47 -3.23 4.57
N CYS A 140 8.67 -2.81 4.18
CA CYS A 140 9.95 -3.16 4.83
C CYS A 140 10.45 -2.01 5.71
N LYS A 141 11.37 -2.29 6.60
CA LYS A 141 12.03 -1.26 7.42
C LYS A 141 13.29 -0.73 6.74
N ASP A 142 13.71 0.47 7.15
CA ASP A 142 15.02 1.06 6.80
C ASP A 142 15.28 1.15 5.29
N VAL A 143 14.27 1.55 4.53
CA VAL A 143 14.34 1.74 3.07
C VAL A 143 15.11 3.02 2.73
N ILE A 144 14.87 4.09 3.49
CA ILE A 144 15.63 5.34 3.42
C ILE A 144 16.33 5.55 4.77
N THR A 145 17.67 5.63 4.74
CA THR A 145 18.55 5.68 5.92
C THR A 145 19.57 6.79 5.80
N LYS A 146 20.43 6.91 6.80
CA LYS A 146 21.58 7.85 6.83
C LYS A 146 22.48 7.81 5.59
N GLU A 147 22.50 6.70 4.84
CA GLU A 147 23.30 6.60 3.61
C GLU A 147 22.68 7.40 2.44
N HIS A 148 21.39 7.69 2.52
CA HIS A 148 20.62 8.31 1.44
C HIS A 148 20.43 9.83 1.65
N PHE A 149 20.19 10.27 2.89
CA PHE A 149 19.91 11.69 3.18
C PHE A 149 20.95 12.66 2.67
N PRO A 150 22.27 12.42 2.81
CA PRO A 150 23.28 13.34 2.31
C PRO A 150 23.29 13.48 0.79
N LEU A 151 22.76 12.48 0.07
CA LEU A 151 22.69 12.46 -1.39
C LEU A 151 21.49 13.22 -1.95
N MET A 152 20.49 13.52 -1.12
CA MET A 152 19.26 14.16 -1.54
C MET A 152 19.47 15.63 -1.87
N LYS A 153 18.56 16.16 -2.67
CA LYS A 153 18.50 17.59 -3.00
C LYS A 153 18.06 18.40 -1.80
N ASP A 154 18.43 19.68 -1.79
CA ASP A 154 17.82 20.64 -0.89
C ASP A 154 16.32 20.75 -1.15
N GLY A 155 15.53 20.74 -0.10
CA GLY A 155 14.08 20.80 -0.16
C GLY A 155 13.39 19.45 -0.50
N ALA A 156 14.13 18.34 -0.55
CA ALA A 156 13.54 17.02 -0.78
C ALA A 156 12.38 16.71 0.19
N VAL A 157 11.30 16.14 -0.33
CA VAL A 157 10.09 15.81 0.42
C VAL A 157 9.96 14.30 0.56
N LEU A 158 9.90 13.82 1.79
CA LEU A 158 9.76 12.41 2.14
C LEU A 158 8.35 12.11 2.62
N ALA A 159 7.74 11.05 2.10
CA ALA A 159 6.45 10.55 2.52
C ALA A 159 6.49 9.03 2.63
N ASN A 160 5.91 8.47 3.68
CA ASN A 160 5.74 7.05 3.83
C ASN A 160 4.30 6.64 3.49
N ALA A 161 4.14 5.68 2.60
CA ALA A 161 2.87 5.05 2.25
C ALA A 161 2.85 3.55 2.64
N GLY A 162 3.84 3.09 3.38
CA GLY A 162 3.83 1.79 4.05
C GLY A 162 3.05 1.83 5.35
N HIS A 163 2.63 0.66 5.82
CA HIS A 163 1.74 0.55 6.98
C HIS A 163 2.33 1.11 8.29
N PHE A 164 3.63 0.90 8.51
CA PHE A 164 4.33 1.37 9.71
C PHE A 164 5.31 2.50 9.37
N ASP A 165 5.60 3.32 10.36
CA ASP A 165 6.55 4.44 10.35
C ASP A 165 8.03 3.99 10.44
N VAL A 166 8.37 2.90 9.76
CA VAL A 166 9.70 2.27 9.85
C VAL A 166 10.47 2.26 8.53
N GLU A 167 9.83 2.63 7.41
CA GLU A 167 10.46 2.61 6.09
C GLU A 167 11.47 3.75 5.93
N ILE A 168 11.15 4.93 6.46
CA ILE A 168 12.08 6.06 6.56
C ILE A 168 12.67 6.03 7.97
N ASN A 169 14.00 5.88 8.08
CA ASN A 169 14.66 5.87 9.36
C ASN A 169 14.75 7.30 9.93
N VAL A 170 13.72 7.70 10.65
CA VAL A 170 13.61 9.05 11.24
C VAL A 170 14.70 9.27 12.30
N LYS A 171 15.09 8.23 13.06
CA LYS A 171 16.17 8.34 14.04
C LYS A 171 17.52 8.67 13.40
N ASP A 172 17.82 8.06 12.25
CA ASP A 172 19.00 8.41 11.47
C ASP A 172 18.94 9.87 10.97
N LEU A 173 17.76 10.33 10.52
CA LEU A 173 17.56 11.69 10.05
C LEU A 173 17.72 12.70 11.19
N GLU A 174 17.14 12.45 12.36
CA GLU A 174 17.30 13.26 13.56
C GLU A 174 18.77 13.32 14.02
N ALA A 175 19.47 12.19 14.01
CA ALA A 175 20.88 12.10 14.42
C ALA A 175 21.83 12.87 13.49
N MET A 176 21.42 13.15 12.24
CA MET A 176 22.21 13.90 11.26
C MET A 176 21.89 15.38 11.22
N THR A 177 20.83 15.80 11.87
CA THR A 177 20.37 17.20 11.91
C THR A 177 21.32 18.05 12.78
N VAL A 178 21.66 19.27 12.31
CA VAL A 178 22.57 20.20 13.01
C VAL A 178 21.86 21.17 13.93
N GLU A 179 20.54 21.27 13.82
CA GLU A 179 19.66 22.11 14.65
C GLU A 179 18.35 21.36 14.94
N PRO A 180 17.60 21.71 15.98
CA PRO A 180 16.31 21.05 16.26
C PRO A 180 15.38 21.10 15.05
N ALA A 181 14.82 19.93 14.68
CA ALA A 181 13.81 19.86 13.64
C ALA A 181 12.58 20.71 14.03
N TYR A 182 11.93 21.31 13.05
CA TYR A 182 10.79 22.18 13.29
C TYR A 182 9.67 21.92 12.30
N GLU A 183 8.44 22.14 12.75
CA GLU A 183 7.26 22.07 11.89
C GLU A 183 7.15 23.36 11.06
N VAL A 184 7.52 23.30 9.78
CA VAL A 184 7.41 24.43 8.86
C VAL A 184 5.99 24.70 8.41
N ARG A 185 5.16 23.68 8.37
CA ARG A 185 3.73 23.70 8.08
C ARG A 185 3.10 22.47 8.75
N LYS A 186 1.80 22.52 9.04
CA LYS A 186 1.08 21.37 9.63
C LYS A 186 1.43 20.07 8.91
N ASN A 187 1.87 19.08 9.66
CA ASN A 187 2.31 17.78 9.19
C ASN A 187 3.57 17.78 8.30
N ILE A 188 4.37 18.85 8.28
CA ILE A 188 5.67 18.90 7.60
C ILE A 188 6.75 19.27 8.59
N THR A 189 7.60 18.32 8.93
CA THR A 189 8.78 18.54 9.77
C THR A 189 10.01 18.71 8.88
N THR A 190 10.73 19.79 9.10
CA THR A 190 11.96 20.14 8.35
C THR A 190 13.19 19.81 9.19
N TYR A 191 14.14 19.15 8.58
CA TYR A 191 15.44 18.74 9.15
C TYR A 191 16.56 19.43 8.39
N THR A 192 17.45 20.14 9.10
CA THR A 192 18.58 20.83 8.50
C THR A 192 19.84 19.97 8.56
N MET A 193 20.37 19.59 7.42
CA MET A 193 21.53 18.74 7.27
C MET A 193 22.85 19.52 7.49
N PRO A 194 23.98 18.84 7.76
CA PRO A 194 25.28 19.50 8.01
C PRO A 194 25.79 20.42 6.89
N ASP A 195 25.38 20.16 5.65
CA ASP A 195 25.70 20.99 4.48
C ASP A 195 24.68 22.14 4.24
N GLY A 196 23.74 22.35 5.15
CA GLY A 196 22.72 23.38 5.11
C GLY A 196 21.46 23.00 4.31
N LYS A 197 21.45 21.85 3.63
CA LYS A 197 20.26 21.35 2.93
C LYS A 197 19.13 21.05 3.90
N LYS A 198 17.91 21.22 3.44
CA LYS A 198 16.70 20.91 4.18
C LYS A 198 16.01 19.70 3.60
N ILE A 199 15.62 18.79 4.46
CA ILE A 199 14.81 17.60 4.13
C ILE A 199 13.48 17.75 4.86
N ASN A 200 12.38 17.56 4.15
CA ASN A 200 11.02 17.73 4.66
C ASN A 200 10.36 16.37 4.79
N LEU A 201 9.93 16.01 5.99
CA LEU A 201 9.23 14.74 6.27
C LEU A 201 7.75 15.02 6.51
N LEU A 202 6.88 14.34 5.78
CA LEU A 202 5.43 14.42 5.93
C LEU A 202 4.93 13.43 6.97
N GLY A 203 4.00 13.89 7.83
CA GLY A 203 3.30 13.07 8.79
C GLY A 203 4.20 12.33 9.77
N GLU A 204 5.41 12.85 10.04
CA GLU A 204 6.40 12.21 10.93
C GLU A 204 6.81 10.78 10.46
N GLY A 205 6.73 10.49 9.16
CA GLY A 205 7.00 9.17 8.60
C GLY A 205 5.87 8.16 8.78
N ARG A 206 4.74 8.55 9.38
CA ARG A 206 3.53 7.72 9.45
C ARG A 206 2.88 7.57 8.07
N LEU A 207 1.93 6.63 7.94
CA LEU A 207 1.18 6.39 6.72
C LEU A 207 0.52 7.69 6.22
N VAL A 208 1.09 8.30 5.18
CA VAL A 208 0.82 9.69 4.76
C VAL A 208 -0.63 9.94 4.38
N ASN A 209 -1.29 9.00 3.70
CA ASN A 209 -2.68 9.16 3.27
C ASN A 209 -3.68 9.20 4.42
N LEU A 210 -3.32 8.69 5.61
CA LEU A 210 -4.13 8.76 6.83
C LEU A 210 -3.64 9.86 7.77
N ALA A 211 -2.32 10.07 7.88
CA ALA A 211 -1.77 11.10 8.77
C ALA A 211 -1.99 12.52 8.22
N CYS A 212 -2.03 12.66 6.90
CA CYS A 212 -2.07 13.94 6.19
C CYS A 212 -3.27 14.10 5.24
N GLY A 213 -4.16 13.12 5.18
CA GLY A 213 -5.33 13.10 4.29
C GLY A 213 -6.47 12.28 4.85
N ASP A 214 -7.51 12.09 4.05
CA ASP A 214 -8.76 11.43 4.45
C ASP A 214 -8.77 9.91 4.15
N GLY A 215 -7.66 9.34 3.68
CA GLY A 215 -7.58 7.95 3.26
C GLY A 215 -8.19 7.68 1.89
N HIS A 216 -8.62 6.44 1.67
CA HIS A 216 -9.15 6.02 0.36
C HIS A 216 -10.57 6.53 0.13
N PRO A 217 -10.90 6.90 -1.13
CA PRO A 217 -12.27 7.26 -1.51
C PRO A 217 -13.27 6.12 -1.25
N VAL A 218 -14.50 6.49 -0.87
CA VAL A 218 -15.56 5.51 -0.55
C VAL A 218 -15.88 4.58 -1.73
N GLU A 219 -15.78 5.07 -2.96
CA GLU A 219 -16.04 4.29 -4.18
C GLU A 219 -15.06 3.11 -4.35
N VAL A 220 -13.86 3.22 -3.80
CA VAL A 220 -12.85 2.14 -3.77
C VAL A 220 -13.09 1.26 -2.56
N MET A 221 -13.34 1.85 -1.38
CA MET A 221 -13.58 1.12 -0.14
C MET A 221 -14.84 0.27 -0.18
N ASP A 222 -15.82 0.62 -1.00
CA ASP A 222 -17.02 -0.16 -1.26
C ASP A 222 -16.69 -1.62 -1.66
N LEU A 223 -15.73 -1.82 -2.57
CA LEU A 223 -15.27 -3.17 -2.95
C LEU A 223 -14.60 -3.90 -1.78
N SER A 224 -13.74 -3.21 -1.02
CA SER A 224 -13.02 -3.80 0.13
C SER A 224 -14.01 -4.22 1.22
N PHE A 225 -14.98 -3.37 1.53
CA PHE A 225 -15.99 -3.67 2.56
C PHE A 225 -16.96 -4.77 2.12
N ALA A 226 -17.33 -4.81 0.85
CA ALA A 226 -18.11 -5.91 0.31
C ALA A 226 -17.38 -7.25 0.44
N MET A 227 -16.08 -7.30 0.11
CA MET A 227 -15.27 -8.49 0.32
C MET A 227 -15.13 -8.88 1.79
N GLN A 228 -14.99 -7.90 2.71
CA GLN A 228 -15.00 -8.13 4.15
C GLN A 228 -16.31 -8.75 4.62
N PHE A 229 -17.43 -8.20 4.15
CA PHE A 229 -18.77 -8.70 4.47
C PHE A 229 -18.96 -10.15 4.00
N LEU A 230 -18.60 -10.45 2.75
CA LEU A 230 -18.70 -11.82 2.22
C LEU A 230 -17.75 -12.80 2.93
N ALA A 231 -16.55 -12.34 3.32
CA ALA A 231 -15.64 -13.15 4.11
C ALA A 231 -16.22 -13.51 5.49
N MET A 232 -16.87 -12.54 6.17
CA MET A 232 -17.57 -12.81 7.43
C MET A 232 -18.74 -13.76 7.24
N LYS A 233 -19.54 -13.58 6.19
CA LYS A 233 -20.63 -14.49 5.83
C LYS A 233 -20.11 -15.91 5.60
N TYR A 234 -19.05 -16.06 4.83
CA TYR A 234 -18.41 -17.33 4.56
C TYR A 234 -17.96 -18.05 5.86
N LEU A 235 -17.31 -17.33 6.78
CA LEU A 235 -16.92 -17.87 8.08
C LEU A 235 -18.13 -18.36 8.90
N LEU A 236 -19.24 -17.64 8.85
CA LEU A 236 -20.47 -18.02 9.55
C LEU A 236 -21.12 -19.28 8.96
N GLU A 237 -21.18 -19.37 7.64
CA GLU A 237 -21.76 -20.51 6.91
C GLU A 237 -20.96 -21.81 7.10
N HIS A 238 -19.61 -21.66 7.28
CA HIS A 238 -18.69 -22.80 7.50
C HIS A 238 -18.25 -22.93 8.96
N LYS A 239 -19.05 -22.44 9.89
CA LYS A 239 -18.72 -22.50 11.32
C LYS A 239 -18.54 -23.95 11.79
N GLY A 240 -17.34 -24.25 12.30
CA GLY A 240 -16.97 -25.58 12.78
C GLY A 240 -16.42 -26.55 11.71
N GLU A 241 -16.38 -26.13 10.45
CA GLU A 241 -15.79 -26.89 9.34
C GLU A 241 -14.34 -26.49 9.06
N LEU A 242 -14.03 -25.21 9.27
CA LEU A 242 -12.70 -24.64 9.00
C LEU A 242 -11.74 -24.90 10.15
N GLN A 243 -10.52 -25.29 9.81
CA GLN A 243 -9.40 -25.37 10.76
C GLN A 243 -8.81 -23.98 11.04
N ASN A 244 -7.96 -23.88 12.06
CA ASN A 244 -7.26 -22.63 12.41
C ASN A 244 -6.13 -22.33 11.43
N ASN A 245 -6.47 -22.07 10.18
CA ASN A 245 -5.57 -21.74 9.08
C ASN A 245 -5.94 -20.39 8.44
N LEU A 246 -5.05 -19.89 7.58
CA LEU A 246 -5.30 -18.73 6.74
C LEU A 246 -5.88 -19.18 5.39
N TYR A 247 -7.07 -18.72 5.07
CA TYR A 247 -7.80 -19.09 3.85
C TYR A 247 -7.82 -17.93 2.86
N VAL A 248 -7.68 -18.27 1.59
CA VAL A 248 -7.98 -17.34 0.47
C VAL A 248 -9.49 -17.43 0.21
N LEU A 249 -10.11 -16.29 -0.11
CA LEU A 249 -11.52 -16.27 -0.47
C LEU A 249 -11.76 -17.03 -1.79
N PRO A 250 -12.88 -17.77 -1.90
CA PRO A 250 -13.30 -18.37 -3.16
C PRO A 250 -13.37 -17.34 -4.30
N GLU A 251 -12.96 -17.76 -5.51
CA GLU A 251 -12.92 -16.87 -6.67
C GLU A 251 -14.31 -16.37 -7.07
N GLU A 252 -15.33 -17.17 -6.82
CA GLU A 252 -16.74 -16.87 -7.08
C GLU A 252 -17.17 -15.58 -6.36
N LEU A 253 -16.70 -15.37 -5.12
CA LEU A 253 -16.99 -14.15 -4.36
C LEU A 253 -16.38 -12.90 -4.99
N ASN A 254 -15.17 -13.02 -5.58
CA ASN A 254 -14.56 -11.92 -6.32
C ASN A 254 -15.40 -11.56 -7.55
N THR A 255 -15.86 -12.59 -8.28
CA THR A 255 -16.67 -12.42 -9.48
C THR A 255 -18.03 -11.80 -9.15
N GLU A 256 -18.70 -12.26 -8.08
CA GLU A 256 -19.99 -11.75 -7.61
C GLU A 256 -19.89 -10.25 -7.29
N ILE A 257 -18.92 -9.85 -6.48
CA ILE A 257 -18.74 -8.44 -6.12
C ILE A 257 -18.38 -7.58 -7.33
N ALA A 258 -17.53 -8.07 -8.23
CA ALA A 258 -17.17 -7.35 -9.44
C ALA A 258 -18.39 -7.14 -10.36
N ALA A 259 -19.25 -8.14 -10.50
CA ALA A 259 -20.47 -8.04 -11.29
C ALA A 259 -21.45 -7.02 -10.69
N LEU A 260 -21.69 -7.08 -9.38
CA LEU A 260 -22.55 -6.11 -8.67
C LEU A 260 -22.00 -4.68 -8.79
N LYS A 261 -20.69 -4.50 -8.71
CA LYS A 261 -20.06 -3.19 -8.87
C LYS A 261 -20.23 -2.65 -10.28
N LEU A 262 -20.04 -3.48 -11.31
CA LEU A 262 -20.27 -3.10 -12.71
C LEU A 262 -21.72 -2.69 -12.95
N GLU A 263 -22.67 -3.47 -12.44
CA GLU A 263 -24.10 -3.14 -12.52
C GLU A 263 -24.40 -1.79 -11.86
N ALA A 264 -23.89 -1.56 -10.63
CA ALA A 264 -24.07 -0.30 -9.92
C ALA A 264 -23.45 0.91 -10.66
N MET A 265 -22.39 0.69 -11.44
CA MET A 265 -21.76 1.71 -12.29
C MET A 265 -22.48 1.89 -13.64
N GLY A 266 -23.49 1.08 -13.96
CA GLY A 266 -24.14 1.07 -15.26
C GLY A 266 -23.24 0.57 -16.39
N ALA A 267 -22.21 -0.22 -16.08
CA ALA A 267 -21.28 -0.79 -17.06
C ALA A 267 -21.70 -2.23 -17.42
N GLY A 268 -21.71 -2.55 -18.71
CA GLY A 268 -21.97 -3.89 -19.22
C GLY A 268 -20.69 -4.61 -19.63
N ILE A 269 -20.72 -5.93 -19.60
CA ILE A 269 -19.68 -6.81 -20.16
C ILE A 269 -20.29 -7.82 -21.12
N ASP A 270 -19.46 -8.35 -22.03
CA ASP A 270 -19.89 -9.40 -22.94
C ASP A 270 -20.14 -10.73 -22.21
N THR A 271 -20.96 -11.57 -22.82
CA THR A 271 -21.22 -12.95 -22.39
C THR A 271 -20.79 -13.92 -23.49
N LEU A 272 -20.19 -15.04 -23.09
CA LEU A 272 -19.78 -16.08 -24.03
C LEU A 272 -21.03 -16.72 -24.68
N THR A 273 -20.97 -16.96 -26.00
CA THR A 273 -21.94 -17.85 -26.63
C THR A 273 -21.72 -19.28 -26.15
N PRO A 274 -22.74 -20.18 -26.30
CA PRO A 274 -22.56 -21.60 -25.97
C PRO A 274 -21.36 -22.23 -26.68
N GLU A 275 -21.12 -21.86 -27.94
CA GLU A 275 -20.01 -22.38 -28.74
C GLU A 275 -18.65 -21.87 -28.20
N GLN A 276 -18.56 -20.60 -27.82
CA GLN A 276 -17.37 -20.03 -27.19
C GLN A 276 -17.08 -20.66 -25.83
N TYR A 277 -18.13 -20.86 -25.03
CA TYR A 277 -18.00 -21.53 -23.75
C TYR A 277 -17.50 -22.98 -23.90
N ALA A 278 -18.09 -23.73 -24.83
CA ALA A 278 -17.67 -25.11 -25.15
C ALA A 278 -16.19 -25.15 -25.62
N TYR A 279 -15.78 -24.20 -26.48
CA TYR A 279 -14.41 -24.13 -26.96
C TYR A 279 -13.38 -23.89 -25.85
N LEU A 280 -13.69 -23.00 -24.90
CA LEU A 280 -12.79 -22.64 -23.80
C LEU A 280 -12.73 -23.71 -22.69
N HIS A 281 -13.76 -24.57 -22.59
CA HIS A 281 -13.89 -25.60 -21.55
C HIS A 281 -13.88 -27.01 -22.13
N ALA A 282 -13.51 -27.18 -23.42
CA ALA A 282 -13.25 -28.49 -24.01
C ALA A 282 -12.02 -29.12 -23.34
N GLU A 283 -12.20 -30.34 -22.76
CA GLU A 283 -11.13 -31.18 -22.26
C GLU A 283 -10.27 -31.79 -23.39
#